data_4eaa58795f54a694403607d693114d4e
#
_entry.id   4eaa58795f54a694403607d693114d4e
#
_cell.length_a   1.000
_cell.length_b   1.000
_cell.length_c   1.000
_cell.angle_alpha   90.00
_cell.angle_beta   90.00
_cell.angle_gamma   90.00
#
_symmetry.space_group_name_H-M   'P 1'
#
loop_
_entity.id
_entity.type
_entity.pdbx_description
1 polymer ?
#
loop_
_entity_poly.entity_id
_entity_poly.type
_entity_poly.pdbx_seq_one_letter_code
_entity_poly.pdbx_strand_id
1 'polypeptide(L)'
;MNARSCALLLAASLTACGGEGGEAEGGAGGAVIEVADVGFQTPESVLHDTTADVYLVSNINGAPAEKDDNGFISRLTPDGQIAELKWITGDSANVTLHAPKGMAIRGDTLYVADIDCVRMFVRTTGVPAGEVCMQGATFLNDVAVDGNGTLYATDSGMNPDFTPSGTDAIWRFSTDGQTNRLTYGTQLGNPNGIAFNEEGGYVATFGTGEIYQIGPGGERRVVLIGTEGRQLDGIVFTRDGGYLFSSWGDSAVHLVDAMGATTRLLEDVESPADIGYDSQRNRVLVPLFTPNRVVIKEVSPPTPAAETM
;
A
#
# COMPACT_ATOMS: atom_id res chain seq x y z
N MET A 1 -48.92 -61.89 -20.97
CA MET A 1 -47.88 -62.90 -20.66
C MET A 1 -47.04 -62.30 -19.48
N ASN A 2 -47.03 -63.07 -18.44
CA ASN A 2 -46.52 -62.75 -17.12
C ASN A 2 -44.99 -62.61 -17.07
N ALA A 3 -44.48 -61.69 -16.29
CA ALA A 3 -43.24 -61.92 -15.58
C ALA A 3 -43.25 -61.10 -14.31
N ARG A 4 -43.00 -61.77 -13.21
CA ARG A 4 -43.16 -61.41 -11.79
C ARG A 4 -42.01 -60.56 -11.26
N SER A 5 -42.37 -59.67 -10.36
CA SER A 5 -41.49 -59.01 -9.41
C SER A 5 -40.72 -60.02 -8.54
N CYS A 6 -39.47 -59.69 -8.26
CA CYS A 6 -38.75 -60.16 -7.08
C CYS A 6 -38.10 -59.00 -6.38
N ALA A 7 -38.63 -58.65 -5.25
CA ALA A 7 -38.03 -57.68 -4.31
C ALA A 7 -36.96 -58.39 -3.47
N LEU A 8 -35.76 -57.84 -3.43
CA LEU A 8 -34.72 -58.29 -2.53
C LEU A 8 -34.46 -57.13 -1.53
N LEU A 9 -34.81 -57.36 -0.27
CA LEU A 9 -34.44 -56.55 0.85
C LEU A 9 -32.95 -56.84 1.19
N LEU A 10 -32.13 -55.82 1.15
CA LEU A 10 -30.79 -55.88 1.73
C LEU A 10 -30.73 -54.95 2.94
N ALA A 11 -30.50 -55.53 4.09
CA ALA A 11 -30.24 -54.84 5.34
C ALA A 11 -28.79 -54.29 5.31
N ALA A 12 -28.64 -52.99 5.45
CA ALA A 12 -27.36 -52.35 5.60
C ALA A 12 -27.04 -52.15 7.08
N SER A 13 -26.02 -52.84 7.55
CA SER A 13 -25.39 -52.64 8.88
C SER A 13 -24.62 -51.35 8.90
N LEU A 14 -24.92 -50.42 9.82
CA LEU A 14 -24.14 -49.24 10.14
C LEU A 14 -22.89 -49.70 10.92
N THR A 15 -21.74 -49.57 10.31
CA THR A 15 -20.45 -49.54 10.98
C THR A 15 -20.06 -48.09 11.18
N ALA A 16 -20.09 -47.60 12.42
CA ALA A 16 -19.54 -46.33 12.80
C ALA A 16 -18.01 -46.43 12.80
N CYS A 17 -17.34 -45.84 11.82
CA CYS A 17 -15.91 -45.55 11.90
C CYS A 17 -15.76 -44.16 12.53
N GLY A 18 -15.19 -44.11 13.72
CA GLY A 18 -14.68 -42.89 14.33
C GLY A 18 -13.54 -42.35 13.45
N GLY A 19 -13.75 -41.22 12.83
CA GLY A 19 -12.71 -40.42 12.23
C GLY A 19 -12.13 -39.53 13.32
N GLU A 20 -10.87 -39.75 13.66
CA GLU A 20 -10.08 -38.81 14.44
C GLU A 20 -10.10 -37.47 13.73
N GLY A 21 -10.63 -36.45 14.40
CA GLY A 21 -10.53 -35.06 13.98
C GLY A 21 -9.08 -34.67 14.01
N GLY A 22 -8.47 -34.51 12.85
CA GLY A 22 -7.22 -33.80 12.73
C GLY A 22 -7.49 -32.35 13.18
N GLU A 23 -6.98 -31.99 14.34
CA GLU A 23 -6.86 -30.59 14.75
C GLU A 23 -5.95 -29.94 13.70
N ALA A 24 -6.52 -29.04 12.89
CA ALA A 24 -5.74 -28.12 12.10
C ALA A 24 -4.95 -27.27 13.12
N GLU A 25 -3.64 -27.42 13.16
CA GLU A 25 -2.76 -26.51 13.86
C GLU A 25 -3.00 -25.11 13.28
N GLY A 26 -3.84 -24.33 13.98
CA GLY A 26 -4.00 -22.92 13.72
C GLY A 26 -2.71 -22.21 14.07
N GLY A 27 -1.88 -21.99 13.06
CA GLY A 27 -0.78 -21.04 13.17
C GLY A 27 -1.38 -19.72 13.68
N ALA A 28 -0.72 -19.07 14.63
CA ALA A 28 -1.08 -17.77 15.20
C ALA A 28 -0.91 -16.65 14.17
N GLY A 29 -1.70 -16.69 13.09
CA GLY A 29 -1.80 -15.65 12.08
C GLY A 29 -3.10 -14.89 12.32
N GLY A 30 -3.01 -13.58 12.64
CA GLY A 30 -4.17 -12.70 12.76
C GLY A 30 -5.07 -12.81 11.53
N ALA A 31 -6.36 -12.46 11.71
CA ALA A 31 -7.36 -12.53 10.65
C ALA A 31 -6.90 -11.76 9.39
N VAL A 32 -7.05 -12.40 8.24
CA VAL A 32 -6.78 -11.82 6.91
C VAL A 32 -8.11 -11.58 6.23
N ILE A 33 -8.32 -10.36 5.72
CA ILE A 33 -9.45 -10.00 4.86
C ILE A 33 -8.87 -9.78 3.47
N GLU A 34 -9.36 -10.48 2.48
CA GLU A 34 -9.02 -10.29 1.08
C GLU A 34 -10.19 -9.65 0.34
N VAL A 35 -9.92 -8.52 -0.32
CA VAL A 35 -10.89 -7.78 -1.15
C VAL A 35 -10.48 -7.97 -2.60
N ALA A 36 -11.16 -8.88 -3.29
CA ALA A 36 -10.87 -9.28 -4.67
C ALA A 36 -12.13 -9.24 -5.52
N ASP A 37 -11.96 -9.17 -6.85
CA ASP A 37 -13.06 -9.20 -7.84
C ASP A 37 -14.13 -8.11 -7.65
N VAL A 38 -13.74 -6.97 -7.07
CA VAL A 38 -14.65 -5.86 -6.75
C VAL A 38 -14.56 -4.70 -7.73
N GLY A 39 -13.68 -4.81 -8.74
CA GLY A 39 -13.52 -3.81 -9.78
C GLY A 39 -12.31 -2.88 -9.61
N PHE A 40 -11.38 -3.19 -8.72
CA PHE A 40 -10.10 -2.51 -8.66
C PHE A 40 -9.34 -2.65 -9.99
N GLN A 41 -8.61 -1.61 -10.36
CA GLN A 41 -7.81 -1.56 -11.58
C GLN A 41 -6.42 -1.01 -11.24
N THR A 42 -5.46 -1.90 -11.10
CA THR A 42 -4.09 -1.55 -10.73
C THR A 42 -4.07 -0.72 -9.43
N PRO A 43 -4.56 -1.28 -8.29
CA PRO A 43 -4.55 -0.58 -7.00
C PRO A 43 -3.11 -0.38 -6.55
N GLU A 44 -2.76 0.86 -6.27
CA GLU A 44 -1.37 1.22 -6.01
C GLU A 44 -1.11 1.64 -4.57
N SER A 45 -2.04 2.38 -3.93
CA SER A 45 -1.89 2.78 -2.54
C SER A 45 -3.18 2.56 -1.75
N VAL A 46 -3.04 2.30 -0.44
CA VAL A 46 -4.16 2.26 0.50
C VAL A 46 -3.88 3.16 1.70
N LEU A 47 -4.77 4.10 1.97
CA LEU A 47 -4.68 5.03 3.10
C LEU A 47 -5.88 4.86 4.05
N HIS A 48 -5.63 4.82 5.37
CA HIS A 48 -6.70 4.90 6.37
C HIS A 48 -7.09 6.34 6.67
N ASP A 49 -8.28 6.77 6.27
CA ASP A 49 -8.89 7.99 6.78
C ASP A 49 -9.45 7.73 8.19
N THR A 50 -8.66 8.03 9.21
CA THR A 50 -8.98 7.75 10.61
C THR A 50 -10.20 8.50 11.14
N THR A 51 -10.60 9.59 10.49
CA THR A 51 -11.76 10.42 10.90
C THR A 51 -13.05 9.89 10.31
N ALA A 52 -13.04 9.52 9.02
CA ALA A 52 -14.20 8.92 8.35
C ALA A 52 -14.32 7.42 8.63
N ASP A 53 -13.25 6.82 9.17
CA ASP A 53 -13.08 5.38 9.40
C ASP A 53 -13.35 4.56 8.13
N VAL A 54 -12.64 4.93 7.06
CA VAL A 54 -12.67 4.26 5.76
C VAL A 54 -11.25 4.06 5.24
N TYR A 55 -11.05 3.08 4.37
CA TYR A 55 -9.83 2.95 3.60
C TYR A 55 -10.02 3.55 2.22
N LEU A 56 -9.08 4.39 1.80
CA LEU A 56 -9.00 4.96 0.46
C LEU A 56 -8.03 4.12 -0.35
N VAL A 57 -8.41 3.71 -1.55
CA VAL A 57 -7.57 2.93 -2.46
C VAL A 57 -7.40 3.71 -3.75
N SER A 58 -6.17 4.08 -4.10
CA SER A 58 -5.85 4.65 -5.40
C SER A 58 -5.79 3.55 -6.45
N ASN A 59 -6.35 3.80 -7.63
CA ASN A 59 -6.36 2.89 -8.76
C ASN A 59 -5.83 3.60 -9.99
N ILE A 60 -4.71 3.14 -10.52
CA ILE A 60 -4.08 3.71 -11.72
C ILE A 60 -4.98 3.55 -12.94
N ASN A 61 -5.60 2.37 -13.11
CA ASN A 61 -6.52 2.04 -14.22
C ASN A 61 -5.88 2.19 -15.61
N GLY A 62 -4.63 1.82 -15.75
CA GLY A 62 -3.89 1.97 -17.01
C GLY A 62 -2.39 1.89 -16.82
N ALA A 63 -1.66 2.64 -17.63
CA ALA A 63 -0.21 2.72 -17.51
C ALA A 63 0.18 3.77 -16.45
N PRO A 64 1.15 3.46 -15.56
CA PRO A 64 1.48 4.31 -14.40
C PRO A 64 2.04 5.71 -14.73
N ALA A 65 2.39 6.00 -15.97
CA ALA A 65 2.90 7.29 -16.43
C ALA A 65 2.08 7.90 -17.58
N GLU A 66 0.91 7.34 -17.90
CA GLU A 66 0.05 7.85 -18.96
C GLU A 66 -0.93 8.90 -18.42
N LYS A 67 -1.01 10.02 -19.15
CA LYS A 67 -1.94 11.12 -18.82
C LYS A 67 -3.26 10.93 -19.56
N ASP A 68 -4.03 9.93 -19.18
CA ASP A 68 -5.28 9.50 -19.84
C ASP A 68 -6.57 9.89 -19.08
N ASP A 69 -6.41 10.44 -17.87
CA ASP A 69 -7.48 10.96 -17.02
C ASP A 69 -8.55 9.92 -16.66
N ASN A 70 -8.14 8.68 -16.43
CA ASN A 70 -9.04 7.55 -16.14
C ASN A 70 -8.85 6.95 -14.74
N GLY A 71 -7.83 7.41 -13.99
CA GLY A 71 -7.54 6.97 -12.63
C GLY A 71 -8.71 7.26 -11.68
N PHE A 72 -8.77 6.50 -10.58
CA PHE A 72 -9.82 6.70 -9.59
C PHE A 72 -9.38 6.33 -8.17
N ILE A 73 -10.13 6.82 -7.17
CA ILE A 73 -9.98 6.46 -5.77
C ILE A 73 -11.25 5.79 -5.29
N SER A 74 -11.09 4.62 -4.67
CA SER A 74 -12.18 3.86 -4.06
C SER A 74 -12.25 4.09 -2.55
N ARG A 75 -13.44 3.90 -1.97
CA ARG A 75 -13.67 3.84 -0.53
C ARG A 75 -14.08 2.44 -0.10
N LEU A 76 -13.42 1.93 0.95
CA LEU A 76 -13.79 0.67 1.60
C LEU A 76 -14.13 0.92 3.06
N THR A 77 -15.03 0.11 3.59
CA THR A 77 -15.19 0.00 5.05
C THR A 77 -14.03 -0.77 5.67
N PRO A 78 -13.78 -0.65 6.97
CA PRO A 78 -12.73 -1.43 7.64
C PRO A 78 -12.93 -2.96 7.58
N ASP A 79 -14.14 -3.42 7.24
CA ASP A 79 -14.46 -4.83 7.02
C ASP A 79 -14.23 -5.28 5.56
N GLY A 80 -13.63 -4.41 4.72
CA GLY A 80 -13.29 -4.72 3.33
C GLY A 80 -14.46 -4.64 2.34
N GLN A 81 -15.60 -4.07 2.73
CA GLN A 81 -16.72 -3.88 1.80
C GLN A 81 -16.51 -2.62 0.97
N ILE A 82 -16.83 -2.65 -0.31
CA ILE A 82 -16.83 -1.46 -1.16
C ILE A 82 -17.95 -0.53 -0.72
N ALA A 83 -17.58 0.62 -0.17
CA ALA A 83 -18.52 1.70 0.11
C ALA A 83 -18.81 2.51 -1.16
N GLU A 84 -17.75 2.82 -1.94
CA GLU A 84 -17.86 3.49 -3.23
C GLU A 84 -16.65 3.15 -4.09
N LEU A 85 -16.86 2.50 -5.25
CA LEU A 85 -15.75 2.03 -6.08
C LEU A 85 -15.02 3.18 -6.78
N LYS A 86 -15.73 4.15 -7.34
CA LYS A 86 -15.18 5.33 -8.01
C LYS A 86 -15.64 6.61 -7.30
N TRP A 87 -15.19 6.79 -6.06
CA TRP A 87 -15.53 7.96 -5.26
C TRP A 87 -14.95 9.26 -5.83
N ILE A 88 -13.70 9.21 -6.30
CA ILE A 88 -13.08 10.27 -7.11
C ILE A 88 -12.64 9.60 -8.40
N THR A 89 -12.94 10.17 -9.56
CA THR A 89 -12.56 9.59 -10.84
C THR A 89 -12.24 10.67 -11.87
N GLY A 90 -11.15 10.49 -12.60
CA GLY A 90 -10.75 11.34 -13.70
C GLY A 90 -11.76 11.38 -14.84
N ASP A 91 -12.57 10.34 -15.01
CA ASP A 91 -13.69 10.32 -15.98
C ASP A 91 -14.77 11.39 -15.70
N SER A 92 -14.70 12.05 -14.53
CA SER A 92 -15.71 13.05 -14.13
C SER A 92 -15.33 14.45 -14.59
N ALA A 93 -16.30 15.23 -15.03
CA ALA A 93 -16.08 16.63 -15.40
C ALA A 93 -15.45 17.41 -14.23
N ASN A 94 -14.39 18.18 -14.52
CA ASN A 94 -13.62 18.99 -13.58
C ASN A 94 -12.74 18.20 -12.59
N VAL A 95 -12.57 16.92 -12.74
CA VAL A 95 -11.58 16.13 -12.01
C VAL A 95 -10.45 15.77 -12.97
N THR A 96 -9.20 16.07 -12.62
CA THR A 96 -8.02 15.57 -13.30
C THR A 96 -7.36 14.54 -12.39
N LEU A 97 -7.29 13.29 -12.84
CA LEU A 97 -6.68 12.20 -12.12
C LEU A 97 -6.24 11.11 -13.10
N HIS A 98 -4.96 11.08 -13.40
CA HIS A 98 -4.41 10.19 -14.45
C HIS A 98 -4.04 8.82 -13.91
N ALA A 99 -2.97 8.77 -13.11
CA ALA A 99 -2.39 7.55 -12.55
C ALA A 99 -2.11 7.75 -11.05
N PRO A 100 -3.18 7.84 -10.21
CA PRO A 100 -3.03 8.12 -8.79
C PRO A 100 -2.23 7.02 -8.08
N LYS A 101 -1.32 7.46 -7.22
CA LYS A 101 -0.43 6.61 -6.44
C LYS A 101 -0.57 6.91 -4.95
N GLY A 102 0.55 7.11 -4.25
CA GLY A 102 0.57 7.39 -2.84
C GLY A 102 -0.30 8.58 -2.41
N MET A 103 -0.83 8.49 -1.20
CA MET A 103 -1.82 9.43 -0.68
C MET A 103 -1.49 9.87 0.74
N ALA A 104 -1.82 11.12 1.07
CA ALA A 104 -1.76 11.63 2.44
C ALA A 104 -2.97 12.51 2.77
N ILE A 105 -3.31 12.60 4.06
CA ILE A 105 -4.33 13.51 4.57
C ILE A 105 -3.69 14.54 5.49
N ARG A 106 -4.02 15.84 5.27
CA ARG A 106 -3.71 16.92 6.20
C ARG A 106 -4.94 17.79 6.38
N GLY A 107 -5.48 17.80 7.58
CA GLY A 107 -6.73 18.50 7.86
C GLY A 107 -7.90 17.96 7.05
N ASP A 108 -8.56 18.81 6.29
CA ASP A 108 -9.69 18.43 5.42
C ASP A 108 -9.27 18.25 3.95
N THR A 109 -8.00 18.02 3.69
CA THR A 109 -7.48 17.82 2.33
C THR A 109 -6.83 16.47 2.18
N LEU A 110 -7.24 15.74 1.14
CA LEU A 110 -6.58 14.55 0.60
C LEU A 110 -5.60 14.99 -0.49
N TYR A 111 -4.35 14.58 -0.37
CA TYR A 111 -3.27 14.79 -1.33
C TYR A 111 -2.97 13.47 -2.04
N VAL A 112 -2.81 13.50 -3.36
CA VAL A 112 -2.63 12.31 -4.19
C VAL A 112 -1.50 12.55 -5.17
N ALA A 113 -0.46 11.73 -5.17
CA ALA A 113 0.58 11.75 -6.18
C ALA A 113 0.00 11.30 -7.55
N ASP A 114 0.21 12.09 -8.59
CA ASP A 114 -0.33 11.83 -9.93
C ASP A 114 0.67 12.29 -11.00
N ILE A 115 1.59 11.41 -11.37
CA ILE A 115 2.65 11.55 -12.38
C ILE A 115 3.62 12.70 -12.08
N ASP A 116 3.27 13.95 -12.34
CA ASP A 116 4.11 15.14 -12.14
C ASP A 116 3.45 16.20 -11.24
N CYS A 117 2.24 15.92 -10.76
CA CYS A 117 1.48 16.80 -9.88
C CYS A 117 0.99 16.06 -8.64
N VAL A 118 0.83 16.78 -7.54
CA VAL A 118 0.03 16.33 -6.40
C VAL A 118 -1.36 16.95 -6.54
N ARG A 119 -2.37 16.09 -6.71
CA ARG A 119 -3.77 16.50 -6.77
C ARG A 119 -4.32 16.68 -5.37
N MET A 120 -5.18 17.67 -5.18
CA MET A 120 -5.81 17.96 -3.90
C MET A 120 -7.31 17.82 -4.00
N PHE A 121 -7.91 17.14 -3.02
CA PHE A 121 -9.36 16.95 -2.93
C PHE A 121 -9.86 17.27 -1.53
N VAL A 122 -11.10 17.77 -1.43
CA VAL A 122 -11.77 17.86 -0.14
C VAL A 122 -12.03 16.45 0.39
N ARG A 123 -11.44 16.12 1.52
CA ARG A 123 -11.41 14.77 2.11
C ARG A 123 -12.79 14.15 2.29
N THR A 124 -13.79 14.94 2.65
CA THR A 124 -15.14 14.45 2.96
C THR A 124 -15.99 14.24 1.72
N THR A 125 -15.75 15.03 0.64
CA THR A 125 -16.61 15.07 -0.55
C THR A 125 -15.96 14.59 -1.83
N GLY A 126 -14.61 14.50 -1.88
CA GLY A 126 -13.87 14.20 -3.11
C GLY A 126 -13.86 15.34 -4.14
N VAL A 127 -14.38 16.52 -3.80
CA VAL A 127 -14.38 17.67 -4.70
C VAL A 127 -12.94 18.17 -4.89
N PRO A 128 -12.49 18.45 -6.14
CA PRO A 128 -11.17 19.02 -6.39
C PRO A 128 -10.93 20.31 -5.61
N ALA A 129 -9.77 20.40 -4.96
CA ALA A 129 -9.34 21.54 -4.15
C ALA A 129 -8.07 22.23 -4.71
N GLY A 130 -7.60 21.80 -5.88
CA GLY A 130 -6.42 22.32 -6.54
C GLY A 130 -5.35 21.27 -6.83
N GLU A 131 -4.19 21.73 -7.25
CA GLU A 131 -3.03 20.88 -7.55
C GLU A 131 -1.74 21.64 -7.33
N VAL A 132 -0.65 20.91 -7.11
CA VAL A 132 0.72 21.43 -7.09
C VAL A 132 1.58 20.56 -8.00
N CYS A 133 2.09 21.15 -9.09
CA CYS A 133 2.93 20.42 -10.04
C CYS A 133 4.42 20.70 -9.77
N MET A 134 5.22 19.64 -9.76
CA MET A 134 6.66 19.67 -9.53
C MET A 134 7.40 19.79 -10.85
N GLN A 135 7.93 20.98 -11.14
CA GLN A 135 8.61 21.20 -12.42
C GLN A 135 9.82 20.27 -12.62
N GLY A 136 9.71 19.39 -13.60
CA GLY A 136 10.74 18.42 -13.97
C GLY A 136 10.65 17.10 -13.21
N ALA A 137 9.59 16.86 -12.43
CA ALA A 137 9.24 15.53 -11.97
C ALA A 137 8.70 14.70 -13.14
N THR A 138 8.96 13.39 -13.10
CA THR A 138 8.50 12.45 -14.14
C THR A 138 7.63 11.34 -13.59
N PHE A 139 7.79 11.01 -12.31
CA PHE A 139 7.10 9.88 -11.71
C PHE A 139 6.92 10.09 -10.20
N LEU A 140 6.08 11.09 -9.83
CA LEU A 140 5.70 11.23 -8.43
C LEU A 140 5.03 9.94 -7.97
N ASN A 141 5.55 9.39 -6.87
CA ASN A 141 5.13 8.10 -6.39
C ASN A 141 4.33 8.21 -5.08
N ASP A 142 4.89 8.85 -4.06
CA ASP A 142 4.21 8.94 -2.78
C ASP A 142 4.17 10.36 -2.22
N VAL A 143 3.22 10.60 -1.33
CA VAL A 143 3.03 11.86 -0.59
C VAL A 143 2.95 11.58 0.89
N ALA A 144 3.70 12.35 1.69
CA ALA A 144 3.63 12.25 3.15
C ALA A 144 3.53 13.62 3.83
N VAL A 145 3.10 13.60 5.08
CA VAL A 145 3.01 14.77 5.96
C VAL A 145 3.85 14.50 7.19
N ASP A 146 4.78 15.39 7.52
CA ASP A 146 5.55 15.30 8.77
C ASP A 146 4.76 15.79 10.00
N GLY A 147 5.33 15.58 11.19
CA GLY A 147 4.69 15.99 12.45
C GLY A 147 4.45 17.51 12.59
N ASN A 148 5.07 18.34 11.75
CA ASN A 148 4.86 19.78 11.69
C ASN A 148 3.82 20.19 10.63
N GLY A 149 3.28 19.23 9.89
CA GLY A 149 2.35 19.47 8.79
C GLY A 149 3.03 19.89 7.48
N THR A 150 4.33 19.66 7.33
CA THR A 150 5.04 19.88 6.07
C THR A 150 4.74 18.75 5.10
N LEU A 151 4.47 19.08 3.83
CA LEU A 151 4.15 18.14 2.78
C LEU A 151 5.41 17.76 1.99
N TYR A 152 5.55 16.47 1.74
CA TYR A 152 6.64 15.89 0.95
C TYR A 152 6.08 14.99 -0.15
N ALA A 153 6.84 14.85 -1.24
CA ALA A 153 6.56 13.88 -2.28
C ALA A 153 7.87 13.26 -2.78
N THR A 154 7.81 11.99 -3.14
CA THR A 154 8.89 11.29 -3.84
C THR A 154 8.68 11.36 -5.34
N ASP A 155 9.77 11.51 -6.11
CA ASP A 155 9.82 11.30 -7.55
C ASP A 155 10.76 10.13 -7.81
N SER A 156 10.23 9.01 -8.25
CA SER A 156 11.03 7.81 -8.54
C SER A 156 11.93 7.98 -9.76
N GLY A 157 11.80 9.07 -10.52
CA GLY A 157 12.67 9.35 -11.66
C GLY A 157 12.60 8.31 -12.76
N MET A 158 11.40 7.90 -13.16
CA MET A 158 11.16 6.91 -14.20
C MET A 158 10.54 7.54 -15.45
N ASN A 159 10.91 7.01 -16.60
CA ASN A 159 10.24 7.24 -17.87
C ASN A 159 9.00 6.33 -18.01
N PRO A 160 8.08 6.60 -18.98
CA PRO A 160 6.92 5.74 -19.21
C PRO A 160 7.23 4.27 -19.53
N ASP A 161 8.42 3.97 -20.00
CA ASP A 161 8.91 2.61 -20.25
C ASP A 161 9.66 1.99 -19.06
N PHE A 162 9.55 2.62 -17.89
CA PHE A 162 10.22 2.25 -16.63
C PHE A 162 11.75 2.28 -16.66
N THR A 163 12.34 2.91 -17.68
CA THR A 163 13.77 3.22 -17.65
C THR A 163 14.04 4.43 -16.76
N PRO A 164 15.21 4.51 -16.09
CA PRO A 164 15.56 5.66 -15.27
C PRO A 164 15.59 6.96 -16.09
N SER A 165 14.89 8.00 -15.62
CA SER A 165 14.93 9.35 -16.21
C SER A 165 16.04 10.20 -15.60
N GLY A 166 16.52 9.84 -14.40
CA GLY A 166 17.51 10.61 -13.63
C GLY A 166 16.91 11.82 -12.91
N THR A 167 15.59 11.90 -12.81
CA THR A 167 14.90 12.99 -12.09
C THR A 167 14.63 12.67 -10.61
N ASP A 168 15.11 11.52 -10.12
CA ASP A 168 14.96 11.09 -8.72
C ASP A 168 15.04 12.28 -7.76
N ALA A 169 14.03 12.47 -6.95
CA ALA A 169 13.95 13.59 -6.02
C ALA A 169 13.07 13.31 -4.81
N ILE A 170 13.38 14.00 -3.71
CA ILE A 170 12.43 14.24 -2.63
C ILE A 170 12.03 15.71 -2.68
N TRP A 171 10.75 15.94 -2.85
CA TRP A 171 10.19 17.28 -2.90
C TRP A 171 9.60 17.67 -1.54
N ARG A 172 9.72 18.94 -1.21
CA ARG A 172 8.93 19.59 -0.16
C ARG A 172 8.07 20.66 -0.83
N PHE A 173 6.80 20.72 -0.48
CA PHE A 173 5.87 21.63 -1.14
C PHE A 173 4.83 22.21 -0.20
N SER A 174 4.17 23.28 -0.65
CA SER A 174 3.07 23.93 0.04
C SER A 174 1.86 24.09 -0.88
N THR A 175 0.69 24.27 -0.29
CA THR A 175 -0.59 24.33 -1.02
C THR A 175 -0.78 25.61 -1.85
N ASP A 176 0.06 26.62 -1.65
CA ASP A 176 0.13 27.83 -2.50
C ASP A 176 1.00 27.66 -3.75
N GLY A 177 1.45 26.40 -4.02
CA GLY A 177 2.19 26.06 -5.23
C GLY A 177 3.70 26.22 -5.11
N GLN A 178 4.24 26.55 -3.95
CA GLN A 178 5.69 26.59 -3.78
C GLN A 178 6.25 25.17 -3.67
N THR A 179 7.26 24.86 -4.48
CA THR A 179 7.94 23.57 -4.51
C THR A 179 9.44 23.75 -4.33
N ASN A 180 10.06 22.86 -3.57
CA ASN A 180 11.49 22.82 -3.35
C ASN A 180 12.00 21.38 -3.42
N ARG A 181 12.98 21.11 -4.26
CA ARG A 181 13.71 19.84 -4.21
C ARG A 181 14.59 19.83 -2.95
N LEU A 182 14.17 19.06 -1.95
CA LEU A 182 14.94 18.89 -0.73
C LEU A 182 16.28 18.17 -1.05
N THR A 183 16.22 17.14 -1.88
CA THR A 183 17.38 16.43 -2.42
C THR A 183 17.02 15.81 -3.77
N TYR A 184 18.01 15.58 -4.63
CA TYR A 184 17.79 15.01 -5.96
C TYR A 184 19.02 14.29 -6.49
N GLY A 185 18.82 13.42 -7.47
CA GLY A 185 19.83 12.68 -8.20
C GLY A 185 19.73 11.17 -8.02
N THR A 186 20.32 10.43 -8.94
CA THR A 186 20.23 8.97 -9.07
C THR A 186 20.74 8.19 -7.85
N GLN A 187 21.55 8.83 -6.99
CA GLN A 187 21.97 8.25 -5.70
C GLN A 187 20.80 8.04 -4.73
N LEU A 188 19.63 8.59 -5.01
CA LEU A 188 18.42 8.36 -4.22
C LEU A 188 17.80 6.98 -4.48
N GLY A 189 18.15 6.32 -5.59
CA GLY A 189 17.83 4.92 -5.88
C GLY A 189 16.37 4.67 -6.22
N ASN A 190 15.74 5.56 -6.99
CA ASN A 190 14.33 5.55 -7.33
C ASN A 190 13.45 5.55 -6.07
N PRO A 191 13.42 6.68 -5.31
CA PRO A 191 12.63 6.79 -4.08
C PRO A 191 11.15 6.55 -4.38
N ASN A 192 10.52 5.68 -3.59
CA ASN A 192 9.14 5.26 -3.72
C ASN A 192 8.34 5.69 -2.48
N GLY A 193 8.00 4.82 -1.57
CA GLY A 193 7.27 5.15 -0.36
C GLY A 193 8.04 6.08 0.59
N ILE A 194 7.33 7.00 1.23
CA ILE A 194 7.89 7.91 2.24
C ILE A 194 6.97 8.02 3.45
N ALA A 195 7.52 7.84 4.66
CA ALA A 195 6.79 8.00 5.91
C ALA A 195 7.62 8.78 6.93
N PHE A 196 6.94 9.44 7.86
CA PHE A 196 7.57 10.24 8.91
C PHE A 196 7.23 9.73 10.31
N ASN A 197 8.22 9.76 11.20
CA ASN A 197 8.06 9.64 12.65
C ASN A 197 8.76 10.79 13.36
N GLU A 198 8.92 10.71 14.69
CA GLU A 198 9.60 11.75 15.48
C GLU A 198 11.10 11.88 15.14
N GLU A 199 11.72 10.85 14.57
CA GLU A 199 13.14 10.84 14.19
C GLU A 199 13.38 11.43 12.80
N GLY A 200 12.34 11.61 11.96
CA GLY A 200 12.42 12.17 10.61
C GLY A 200 11.69 11.35 9.56
N GLY A 201 12.01 11.59 8.29
CA GLY A 201 11.44 10.88 7.15
C GLY A 201 12.22 9.61 6.81
N TYR A 202 11.52 8.55 6.47
CA TYR A 202 12.09 7.29 5.97
C TYR A 202 11.58 7.05 4.56
N VAL A 203 12.48 6.67 3.69
CA VAL A 203 12.20 6.47 2.26
C VAL A 203 12.58 5.06 1.86
N ALA A 204 11.62 4.33 1.30
CA ALA A 204 11.83 3.06 0.65
C ALA A 204 12.22 3.29 -0.83
N THR A 205 13.09 2.44 -1.40
CA THR A 205 13.60 2.62 -2.77
C THR A 205 13.30 1.43 -3.64
N PHE A 206 12.74 1.69 -4.81
CA PHE A 206 12.44 0.65 -5.79
C PHE A 206 13.69 0.16 -6.53
N GLY A 207 14.60 1.08 -6.87
CA GLY A 207 15.79 0.73 -7.64
C GLY A 207 16.87 0.03 -6.83
N THR A 208 17.23 0.54 -5.65
CA THR A 208 18.33 0.00 -4.83
C THR A 208 17.87 -0.97 -3.75
N GLY A 209 16.58 -1.05 -3.45
CA GLY A 209 16.05 -1.93 -2.39
C GLY A 209 16.50 -1.54 -0.98
N GLU A 210 16.82 -0.26 -0.78
CA GLU A 210 17.25 0.31 0.50
C GLU A 210 16.08 1.01 1.20
N ILE A 211 16.19 1.15 2.53
CA ILE A 211 15.47 2.19 3.28
C ILE A 211 16.51 3.14 3.85
N TYR A 212 16.32 4.43 3.65
CA TYR A 212 17.15 5.46 4.26
C TYR A 212 16.30 6.51 4.98
N GLN A 213 16.87 7.04 6.05
CA GLN A 213 16.34 8.22 6.74
C GLN A 213 16.78 9.47 6.00
N ILE A 214 15.88 10.46 5.89
CA ILE A 214 16.16 11.77 5.32
C ILE A 214 16.08 12.86 6.40
N GLY A 215 17.14 13.65 6.52
CA GLY A 215 17.19 14.77 7.42
C GLY A 215 16.53 16.04 6.87
N PRO A 216 16.37 17.09 7.70
CA PRO A 216 15.72 18.35 7.32
C PRO A 216 16.38 19.10 6.16
N GLY A 217 17.68 18.91 5.95
CA GLY A 217 18.46 19.47 4.85
C GLY A 217 18.62 18.57 3.65
N GLY A 218 18.00 17.37 3.66
CA GLY A 218 18.13 16.38 2.60
C GLY A 218 19.28 15.38 2.79
N GLU A 219 19.88 15.35 3.96
CA GLU A 219 20.93 14.39 4.29
C GLU A 219 20.36 12.98 4.36
N ARG A 220 21.05 12.03 3.74
CA ARG A 220 20.63 10.63 3.65
C ARG A 220 21.44 9.75 4.60
N ARG A 221 20.77 8.91 5.39
CA ARG A 221 21.37 7.89 6.25
C ARG A 221 20.69 6.54 6.02
N VAL A 222 21.39 5.58 5.42
CA VAL A 222 20.86 4.23 5.19
C VAL A 222 20.56 3.54 6.53
N VAL A 223 19.36 2.99 6.66
CA VAL A 223 18.89 2.24 7.83
C VAL A 223 18.61 0.77 7.51
N LEU A 224 18.24 0.46 6.28
CA LEU A 224 18.17 -0.90 5.74
C LEU A 224 19.05 -0.98 4.50
N ILE A 225 20.06 -1.87 4.53
CA ILE A 225 20.97 -2.05 3.40
C ILE A 225 20.22 -2.67 2.23
N GLY A 226 20.45 -2.11 1.04
CA GLY A 226 19.82 -2.55 -0.19
C GLY A 226 20.23 -3.95 -0.62
N THR A 227 19.31 -4.61 -1.29
CA THR A 227 19.55 -5.85 -2.01
C THR A 227 19.02 -5.68 -3.43
N GLU A 228 19.86 -5.91 -4.42
CA GLU A 228 19.49 -5.80 -5.83
C GLU A 228 18.26 -6.66 -6.14
N GLY A 229 17.29 -6.09 -6.86
CA GLY A 229 16.06 -6.74 -7.24
C GLY A 229 14.99 -6.79 -6.14
N ARG A 230 15.25 -6.24 -4.95
CA ARG A 230 14.28 -6.25 -3.84
C ARG A 230 13.07 -5.36 -4.10
N GLN A 231 13.26 -4.24 -4.79
CA GLN A 231 12.18 -3.37 -5.27
C GLN A 231 11.19 -2.99 -4.16
N LEU A 232 11.66 -2.16 -3.20
CA LEU A 232 10.81 -1.71 -2.11
C LEU A 232 9.82 -0.66 -2.61
N ASP A 233 8.58 -0.75 -2.14
CA ASP A 233 7.50 0.13 -2.55
C ASP A 233 7.02 1.00 -1.37
N GLY A 234 6.00 0.61 -0.63
CA GLY A 234 5.45 1.37 0.49
C GLY A 234 6.23 1.20 1.80
N ILE A 235 6.12 2.20 2.67
CA ILE A 235 6.63 2.18 4.03
C ILE A 235 5.67 2.90 4.98
N VAL A 236 5.33 2.30 6.13
CA VAL A 236 4.51 2.92 7.17
C VAL A 236 5.01 2.58 8.56
N PHE A 237 4.86 3.52 9.50
CA PHE A 237 5.17 3.28 10.91
C PHE A 237 4.02 2.61 11.64
N THR A 238 4.33 1.69 12.55
CA THR A 238 3.36 1.06 13.44
C THR A 238 3.24 1.83 14.76
N ARG A 239 2.12 1.68 15.44
CA ARG A 239 1.88 2.30 16.75
C ARG A 239 2.85 1.83 17.84
N ASP A 240 3.49 0.68 17.64
CA ASP A 240 4.41 0.07 18.61
C ASP A 240 5.88 0.46 18.38
N GLY A 241 6.12 1.48 17.51
CA GLY A 241 7.44 2.06 17.26
C GLY A 241 8.28 1.32 16.21
N GLY A 242 7.71 0.31 15.55
CA GLY A 242 8.31 -0.34 14.39
C GLY A 242 7.84 0.28 13.07
N TYR A 243 8.18 -0.37 11.95
CA TYR A 243 7.66 0.00 10.63
C TYR A 243 7.45 -1.22 9.76
N LEU A 244 6.56 -1.07 8.79
CA LEU A 244 6.28 -2.05 7.76
C LEU A 244 6.79 -1.53 6.41
N PHE A 245 7.24 -2.43 5.55
CA PHE A 245 7.53 -2.10 4.16
C PHE A 245 7.14 -3.26 3.24
N SER A 246 6.74 -2.92 2.03
CA SER A 246 6.43 -3.87 0.97
C SER A 246 7.63 -4.06 0.03
N SER A 247 7.74 -5.25 -0.55
CA SER A 247 8.81 -5.62 -1.49
C SER A 247 8.24 -6.47 -2.62
N TRP A 248 8.35 -5.97 -3.84
CA TRP A 248 7.94 -6.71 -5.04
C TRP A 248 8.86 -7.90 -5.28
N GLY A 249 10.17 -7.69 -5.14
CA GLY A 249 11.16 -8.73 -5.37
C GLY A 249 11.10 -9.88 -4.37
N ASP A 250 10.71 -9.58 -3.13
CA ASP A 250 10.51 -10.60 -2.09
C ASP A 250 9.10 -11.22 -2.13
N SER A 251 8.16 -10.63 -2.90
CA SER A 251 6.71 -10.95 -2.87
C SER A 251 6.17 -10.97 -1.43
N ALA A 252 6.51 -9.96 -0.64
CA ALA A 252 6.29 -9.96 0.79
C ALA A 252 6.04 -8.56 1.37
N VAL A 253 5.40 -8.54 2.53
CA VAL A 253 5.39 -7.39 3.44
C VAL A 253 6.19 -7.75 4.68
N HIS A 254 7.14 -6.90 5.02
CA HIS A 254 8.05 -7.08 6.15
C HIS A 254 7.65 -6.16 7.31
N LEU A 255 7.81 -6.66 8.53
CA LEU A 255 7.73 -5.91 9.77
C LEU A 255 9.13 -5.78 10.36
N VAL A 256 9.56 -4.57 10.64
CA VAL A 256 10.72 -4.26 11.48
C VAL A 256 10.19 -3.78 12.82
N ASP A 257 10.50 -4.50 13.89
CA ASP A 257 10.06 -4.12 15.23
C ASP A 257 10.88 -2.95 15.81
N ALA A 258 10.46 -2.43 16.96
CA ALA A 258 11.15 -1.32 17.63
C ALA A 258 12.61 -1.64 18.06
N MET A 259 13.01 -2.91 18.05
CA MET A 259 14.39 -3.35 18.34
C MET A 259 15.20 -3.55 17.06
N GLY A 260 14.58 -3.37 15.87
CA GLY A 260 15.20 -3.55 14.56
C GLY A 260 15.20 -4.97 14.01
N ALA A 261 14.53 -5.92 14.67
CA ALA A 261 14.38 -7.28 14.15
C ALA A 261 13.36 -7.29 13.01
N THR A 262 13.73 -7.93 11.89
CA THR A 262 12.90 -8.01 10.70
C THR A 262 12.24 -9.38 10.58
N THR A 263 10.92 -9.38 10.35
CA THR A 263 10.14 -10.60 10.09
C THR A 263 9.28 -10.40 8.85
N ARG A 264 8.93 -11.48 8.15
CA ARG A 264 7.93 -11.44 7.08
C ARG A 264 6.55 -11.53 7.71
N LEU A 265 5.74 -10.48 7.53
CA LEU A 265 4.35 -10.44 8.00
C LEU A 265 3.40 -11.10 7.00
N LEU A 266 3.62 -10.88 5.70
CA LEU A 266 2.92 -11.52 4.59
C LEU A 266 3.95 -12.10 3.65
N GLU A 267 3.68 -13.29 3.14
CA GLU A 267 4.48 -14.01 2.15
C GLU A 267 3.61 -14.38 0.96
N ASP A 268 4.23 -14.66 -0.17
CA ASP A 268 3.56 -15.06 -1.42
C ASP A 268 2.50 -14.05 -1.90
N VAL A 269 2.73 -12.76 -1.65
CA VAL A 269 1.88 -11.66 -2.12
C VAL A 269 2.51 -11.01 -3.36
N GLU A 270 1.85 -11.17 -4.50
CA GLU A 270 2.35 -10.67 -5.78
C GLU A 270 2.21 -9.14 -5.86
N SER A 271 3.32 -8.46 -6.20
CA SER A 271 3.37 -7.01 -6.45
C SER A 271 2.71 -6.19 -5.33
N PRO A 272 3.12 -6.36 -4.05
CA PRO A 272 2.59 -5.54 -2.97
C PRO A 272 3.12 -4.11 -3.11
N ALA A 273 2.21 -3.16 -3.38
CA ALA A 273 2.54 -1.79 -3.68
C ALA A 273 2.55 -0.91 -2.42
N ASP A 274 2.15 0.37 -2.51
CA ASP A 274 2.23 1.28 -1.39
C ASP A 274 1.22 0.95 -0.28
N ILE A 275 1.74 0.55 0.88
CA ILE A 275 0.96 0.01 1.99
C ILE A 275 0.48 1.10 2.95
N GLY A 276 -0.73 0.89 3.51
CA GLY A 276 -1.27 1.71 4.60
C GLY A 276 -1.28 1.00 5.94
N TYR A 277 -1.58 1.75 6.99
CA TYR A 277 -1.70 1.22 8.33
C TYR A 277 -2.92 1.77 9.08
N ASP A 278 -3.80 0.87 9.53
CA ASP A 278 -4.89 1.18 10.46
C ASP A 278 -4.39 1.04 11.90
N SER A 279 -4.04 2.15 12.51
CA SER A 279 -3.55 2.19 13.88
C SER A 279 -4.64 1.89 14.93
N GLN A 280 -5.91 2.05 14.58
CA GLN A 280 -7.04 1.76 15.49
C GLN A 280 -7.21 0.25 15.67
N ARG A 281 -7.04 -0.53 14.58
CA ARG A 281 -7.23 -1.99 14.57
C ARG A 281 -5.91 -2.77 14.48
N ASN A 282 -4.77 -2.05 14.44
CA ASN A 282 -3.44 -2.64 14.24
C ASN A 282 -3.37 -3.52 12.99
N ARG A 283 -3.76 -2.96 11.84
CA ARG A 283 -3.81 -3.68 10.57
C ARG A 283 -2.92 -3.03 9.52
N VAL A 284 -2.20 -3.84 8.76
CA VAL A 284 -1.59 -3.42 7.50
C VAL A 284 -2.61 -3.56 6.37
N LEU A 285 -2.60 -2.58 5.46
CA LEU A 285 -3.46 -2.49 4.29
C LEU A 285 -2.56 -2.61 3.07
N VAL A 286 -2.69 -3.67 2.29
CA VAL A 286 -1.75 -4.01 1.22
C VAL A 286 -2.47 -4.06 -0.12
N PRO A 287 -2.27 -3.07 -0.99
CA PRO A 287 -2.74 -3.17 -2.36
C PRO A 287 -1.83 -4.11 -3.14
N LEU A 288 -2.41 -5.02 -3.89
CA LEU A 288 -1.70 -5.94 -4.77
C LEU A 288 -1.92 -5.49 -6.22
N PHE A 289 -0.91 -4.86 -6.78
CA PHE A 289 -0.94 -4.14 -8.04
C PHE A 289 -1.41 -5.00 -9.23
N THR A 290 -0.74 -6.12 -9.47
CA THR A 290 -1.06 -7.01 -10.59
C THR A 290 -2.34 -7.80 -10.38
N PRO A 291 -2.60 -8.40 -9.20
CA PRO A 291 -3.81 -9.20 -8.97
C PRO A 291 -5.10 -8.38 -8.81
N ASN A 292 -5.03 -7.03 -8.78
CA ASN A 292 -6.19 -6.15 -8.61
C ASN A 292 -6.99 -6.42 -7.33
N ARG A 293 -6.30 -6.53 -6.19
CA ARG A 293 -6.94 -6.81 -4.89
C ARG A 293 -6.28 -6.03 -3.75
N VAL A 294 -6.94 -6.00 -2.60
CA VAL A 294 -6.39 -5.46 -1.35
C VAL A 294 -6.41 -6.53 -0.29
N VAL A 295 -5.31 -6.69 0.43
CA VAL A 295 -5.21 -7.58 1.60
C VAL A 295 -5.13 -6.72 2.86
N ILE A 296 -5.96 -7.04 3.85
CA ILE A 296 -5.98 -6.39 5.16
C ILE A 296 -5.60 -7.44 6.20
N LYS A 297 -4.53 -7.22 6.95
CA LYS A 297 -4.03 -8.19 7.93
C LYS A 297 -3.69 -7.53 9.26
N GLU A 298 -4.04 -8.19 10.36
CA GLU A 298 -3.60 -7.76 11.67
C GLU A 298 -2.07 -7.89 11.83
N VAL A 299 -1.45 -6.85 12.38
CA VAL A 299 -0.02 -6.82 12.71
C VAL A 299 0.12 -7.43 14.10
N SER A 300 0.34 -8.74 14.14
CA SER A 300 0.64 -9.45 15.40
C SER A 300 2.14 -9.38 15.66
N PRO A 301 2.58 -9.12 16.90
CA PRO A 301 4.00 -9.28 17.23
C PRO A 301 4.42 -10.73 16.98
N PRO A 302 5.69 -10.99 16.60
CA PRO A 302 6.18 -12.34 16.44
C PRO A 302 5.96 -13.11 17.75
N THR A 303 5.36 -14.31 17.63
CA THR A 303 5.22 -15.20 18.79
C THR A 303 6.63 -15.49 19.32
N PRO A 304 6.92 -15.23 20.61
CA PRO A 304 8.22 -15.61 21.18
C PRO A 304 8.50 -17.07 20.86
N ALA A 305 9.67 -17.36 20.31
CA ALA A 305 10.10 -18.75 20.12
C ALA A 305 9.94 -19.49 21.46
N ALA A 306 9.21 -20.61 21.44
CA ALA A 306 9.07 -21.43 22.65
C ALA A 306 10.48 -21.74 23.15
N GLU A 307 10.82 -21.24 24.33
CA GLU A 307 12.06 -21.63 24.99
C GLU A 307 12.01 -23.16 25.19
N THR A 308 12.76 -23.86 24.36
CA THR A 308 13.02 -25.30 24.60
C THR A 308 13.83 -25.41 25.87
N MET A 309 13.14 -25.74 26.98
CA MET A 309 13.78 -26.12 28.24
C MET A 309 14.47 -27.49 28.11
#